data_9e7170e662b8283cae0921e53239b60a
#
_entry.id   9e7170e662b8283cae0921e53239b60a
#
_cell.length_a   1.000
_cell.length_b   1.000
_cell.length_c   1.000
_cell.angle_alpha   90.00
_cell.angle_beta   90.00
_cell.angle_gamma   90.00
#
_symmetry.space_group_name_H-M   'P 1'
#
loop_
_entity.id
_entity.type
_entity.pdbx_description
1 polymer ?
#
loop_
_entity_poly.entity_id
_entity_poly.type
_entity_poly.pdbx_seq_one_letter_code
_entity_poly.pdbx_strand_id
1 'polypeptide(L)'
;MKWSIANPLVLSVLRILMMSLCLIANNSMAQAGDEPLSITVGSKNFNENYLLAEVISQLFEHAGYEVDRKFGMTGTLIIYEALRTKEVDVYVEYTGTLGQVILNYDGEPSLENLNAQLTGEGVEILPSFGFNNTYALAIKREYAEELGITTVSELVTQADIEMGFSIEFLNRADGWPGLVSAYGFSQQPTGMDHGLAYQAIDDGTIDVTDAFSTDGDLDRYDLQLLEDDLEFFPHYFGAPLINAELPVDARNIINRLAGLIDDARMRDLNGRVMPDGKSFAEVAGEFLAEEGLVALSDNTSATATSMWSRLWHNTLIHVQLTLIALFLGCAVGLPLGVVIYRSRHLSRSMLYIAGLLQTVPSIALLALMIPLFGIGQTPAIIALFMYSLLPILRSTITALLTIDPVLKRVAEALGMTRIQQLVHVLVPLALPNVLTGVKTAAIISIGTATLAAFIGAGGLGEPIVTGLALNDTSLILQGAIPAAGLAILTELLFDVLERSLVKPHMLVGQLPT
;
A
#
# COMPACT_ATOMS: atom_id res chain seq x y z
N MET A 1 -47.54 -12.35 22.44
CA MET A 1 -46.63 -13.20 21.65
C MET A 1 -45.19 -12.80 22.03
N LYS A 2 -44.54 -13.63 22.89
CA LYS A 2 -43.19 -13.32 23.42
C LYS A 2 -42.17 -13.47 22.30
N TRP A 3 -41.54 -12.41 21.90
CA TRP A 3 -40.35 -12.43 21.04
C TRP A 3 -39.19 -13.03 21.85
N SER A 4 -38.86 -14.26 21.58
CA SER A 4 -37.63 -14.87 22.06
C SER A 4 -36.49 -14.32 21.23
N ILE A 5 -35.72 -13.40 21.81
CA ILE A 5 -34.44 -12.88 21.28
C ILE A 5 -33.34 -13.99 21.34
N ALA A 6 -33.73 -15.20 21.69
CA ALA A 6 -32.82 -16.30 21.88
C ALA A 6 -32.92 -17.32 20.74
N ASN A 7 -32.53 -16.93 19.53
CA ASN A 7 -32.02 -17.93 18.62
C ASN A 7 -30.54 -18.18 19.01
N PRO A 8 -30.19 -19.38 19.54
CA PRO A 8 -28.86 -19.66 20.07
C PRO A 8 -27.76 -19.44 19.03
N LEU A 9 -28.07 -19.52 17.74
CA LEU A 9 -27.17 -19.21 16.64
C LEU A 9 -26.84 -17.71 16.57
N VAL A 10 -27.81 -16.82 16.70
CA VAL A 10 -27.60 -15.36 16.66
C VAL A 10 -26.79 -14.90 17.89
N LEU A 11 -27.09 -15.46 19.06
CA LEU A 11 -26.32 -15.22 20.28
C LEU A 11 -24.89 -15.78 20.17
N SER A 12 -24.69 -16.90 19.50
CA SER A 12 -23.36 -17.47 19.27
C SER A 12 -22.55 -16.63 18.28
N VAL A 13 -23.14 -16.16 17.17
CA VAL A 13 -22.48 -15.27 16.19
C VAL A 13 -22.15 -13.91 16.83
N LEU A 14 -23.08 -13.32 17.60
CA LEU A 14 -22.79 -12.08 18.35
C LEU A 14 -21.70 -12.28 19.41
N ARG A 15 -21.70 -13.43 20.10
CA ARG A 15 -20.64 -13.77 21.07
C ARG A 15 -19.31 -14.00 20.41
N ILE A 16 -19.26 -14.65 19.26
CA ILE A 16 -18.02 -14.84 18.49
C ILE A 16 -17.50 -13.48 17.99
N LEU A 17 -18.38 -12.60 17.50
CA LEU A 17 -18.02 -11.22 17.11
C LEU A 17 -17.54 -10.40 18.31
N MET A 18 -18.21 -10.48 19.47
CA MET A 18 -17.76 -9.80 20.70
C MET A 18 -16.47 -10.42 21.27
N MET A 19 -16.31 -11.74 21.23
CA MET A 19 -15.06 -12.38 21.65
C MET A 19 -13.90 -12.03 20.72
N SER A 20 -14.13 -11.91 19.41
CA SER A 20 -13.12 -11.43 18.47
C SER A 20 -12.72 -9.98 18.74
N LEU A 21 -13.68 -9.10 19.08
CA LEU A 21 -13.40 -7.72 19.49
C LEU A 21 -12.64 -7.65 20.82
N CYS A 22 -12.98 -8.51 21.80
CA CYS A 22 -12.29 -8.56 23.09
C CYS A 22 -10.87 -9.16 22.98
N LEU A 23 -10.64 -10.09 22.05
CA LEU A 23 -9.30 -10.64 21.79
C LEU A 23 -8.38 -9.62 21.13
N ILE A 24 -8.93 -8.73 20.30
CA ILE A 24 -8.20 -7.62 19.66
C ILE A 24 -7.84 -6.53 20.71
N ALA A 25 -8.73 -6.28 21.69
CA ALA A 25 -8.50 -5.29 22.74
C ALA A 25 -7.51 -5.76 23.85
N ASN A 26 -7.30 -7.06 24.02
CA ASN A 26 -6.44 -7.59 25.07
C ASN A 26 -4.96 -7.73 24.69
N ASN A 27 -4.57 -7.51 23.44
CA ASN A 27 -3.15 -7.51 23.04
C ASN A 27 -2.40 -6.21 23.41
N SER A 28 -3.07 -5.23 24.01
CA SER A 28 -2.46 -3.95 24.41
C SER A 28 -2.05 -3.86 25.88
N MET A 29 -2.09 -4.95 26.64
CA MET A 29 -1.62 -5.00 28.03
C MET A 29 -0.72 -6.23 28.27
N ALA A 30 0.51 -6.18 27.80
CA ALA A 30 1.55 -7.14 28.16
C ALA A 30 2.77 -6.40 28.72
N GLN A 31 2.98 -6.60 30.00
CA GLN A 31 4.21 -6.66 30.80
C GLN A 31 5.35 -5.67 30.47
N ALA A 32 5.57 -4.77 31.43
CA ALA A 32 6.84 -4.11 31.65
C ALA A 32 7.88 -5.14 32.16
N GLY A 33 8.56 -5.79 31.27
CA GLY A 33 9.82 -6.49 31.42
C GLY A 33 10.69 -5.98 30.28
N ASP A 34 12.02 -5.94 30.37
CA ASP A 34 12.95 -5.46 29.33
C ASP A 34 12.50 -5.93 27.93
N GLU A 35 11.63 -5.13 27.29
CA GLU A 35 11.23 -5.39 25.89
C GLU A 35 12.46 -5.11 25.03
N PRO A 36 12.81 -6.01 24.11
CA PRO A 36 13.85 -5.69 23.13
C PRO A 36 13.48 -4.38 22.45
N LEU A 37 14.46 -3.48 22.30
CA LEU A 37 14.25 -2.22 21.61
C LEU A 37 13.76 -2.54 20.20
N SER A 38 12.54 -2.14 19.88
CA SER A 38 11.93 -2.36 18.56
C SER A 38 12.31 -1.23 17.63
N ILE A 39 12.66 -1.57 16.39
CA ILE A 39 12.99 -0.63 15.30
C ILE A 39 12.12 -0.96 14.08
N THR A 40 11.51 0.06 13.49
CA THR A 40 10.73 -0.09 12.27
C THR A 40 11.56 0.34 11.05
N VAL A 41 11.84 -0.61 10.15
CA VAL A 41 12.55 -0.37 8.89
C VAL A 41 11.54 -0.28 7.75
N GLY A 42 11.60 0.83 6.98
CA GLY A 42 10.77 1.03 5.80
C GLY A 42 11.51 0.77 4.49
N SER A 43 10.76 0.55 3.40
CA SER A 43 11.30 0.58 2.04
C SER A 43 10.35 1.22 1.04
N LYS A 44 10.90 1.78 -0.03
CA LYS A 44 10.17 2.07 -1.27
C LYS A 44 9.85 0.75 -1.99
N ASN A 45 9.04 0.81 -3.04
CA ASN A 45 8.51 -0.35 -3.76
C ASN A 45 9.34 -0.75 -5.00
N PHE A 46 10.66 -0.81 -4.88
CA PHE A 46 11.54 -1.33 -5.94
C PHE A 46 12.70 -2.16 -5.36
N ASN A 47 13.27 -3.03 -6.19
CA ASN A 47 14.17 -4.12 -5.80
C ASN A 47 15.33 -3.70 -4.90
N GLU A 48 16.08 -2.69 -5.31
CA GLU A 48 17.24 -2.19 -4.56
C GLU A 48 16.87 -1.70 -3.16
N ASN A 49 15.74 -0.98 -3.06
CA ASN A 49 15.29 -0.44 -1.78
C ASN A 49 14.79 -1.55 -0.84
N TYR A 50 14.13 -2.61 -1.37
CA TYR A 50 13.80 -3.81 -0.59
C TYR A 50 15.04 -4.51 -0.07
N LEU A 51 16.05 -4.69 -0.93
CA LEU A 51 17.30 -5.36 -0.58
C LEU A 51 18.04 -4.61 0.52
N LEU A 52 18.23 -3.30 0.34
CA LEU A 52 18.92 -2.46 1.33
C LEU A 52 18.16 -2.37 2.65
N ALA A 53 16.83 -2.31 2.62
CA ALA A 53 16.02 -2.36 3.82
C ALA A 53 16.15 -3.71 4.55
N GLU A 54 16.27 -4.81 3.81
CA GLU A 54 16.51 -6.14 4.39
C GLU A 54 17.93 -6.24 4.99
N VAL A 55 18.94 -5.67 4.34
CA VAL A 55 20.31 -5.56 4.89
C VAL A 55 20.30 -4.82 6.23
N ILE A 56 19.63 -3.67 6.30
CA ILE A 56 19.51 -2.89 7.54
C ILE A 56 18.73 -3.71 8.61
N SER A 57 17.65 -4.35 8.23
CA SER A 57 16.80 -5.15 9.12
C SER A 57 17.59 -6.28 9.77
N GLN A 58 18.29 -7.08 8.96
CA GLN A 58 19.09 -8.19 9.47
C GLN A 58 20.28 -7.73 10.31
N LEU A 59 20.87 -6.59 9.94
CA LEU A 59 21.96 -6.01 10.75
C LEU A 59 21.47 -5.63 12.15
N PHE A 60 20.27 -5.08 12.29
CA PHE A 60 19.64 -4.80 13.57
C PHE A 60 19.25 -6.06 14.34
N GLU A 61 18.66 -7.05 13.67
CA GLU A 61 18.30 -8.33 14.29
C GLU A 61 19.50 -9.05 14.90
N HIS A 62 20.65 -9.03 14.19
CA HIS A 62 21.91 -9.58 14.70
C HIS A 62 22.47 -8.78 15.87
N ALA A 63 22.14 -7.51 16.00
CA ALA A 63 22.48 -6.68 17.14
C ALA A 63 21.50 -6.84 18.33
N GLY A 64 20.45 -7.67 18.17
CA GLY A 64 19.50 -8.00 19.24
C GLY A 64 18.26 -7.09 19.28
N TYR A 65 17.99 -6.30 18.24
CA TYR A 65 16.76 -5.53 18.12
C TYR A 65 15.63 -6.40 17.57
N GLU A 66 14.40 -6.11 17.99
CA GLU A 66 13.20 -6.58 17.28
C GLU A 66 12.91 -5.65 16.12
N VAL A 67 12.78 -6.19 14.90
CA VAL A 67 12.61 -5.37 13.68
C VAL A 67 11.23 -5.56 13.08
N ASP A 68 10.47 -4.46 13.00
CA ASP A 68 9.23 -4.39 12.22
C ASP A 68 9.54 -3.92 10.79
N ARG A 69 9.12 -4.70 9.79
CA ARG A 69 9.37 -4.42 8.37
C ARG A 69 8.14 -3.80 7.73
N LYS A 70 8.20 -2.51 7.39
CA LYS A 70 7.16 -1.80 6.64
C LYS A 70 7.65 -1.52 5.21
N PHE A 71 7.73 -2.57 4.41
CA PHE A 71 8.29 -2.51 3.06
C PHE A 71 7.24 -2.18 1.99
N GLY A 72 7.71 -1.66 0.84
CA GLY A 72 6.90 -1.46 -0.35
C GLY A 72 6.00 -0.23 -0.33
N MET A 73 6.36 0.81 0.40
CA MET A 73 5.61 2.07 0.37
C MET A 73 5.74 2.76 -0.98
N THR A 74 4.60 3.09 -1.59
CA THR A 74 4.56 3.66 -2.92
C THR A 74 4.69 5.17 -2.88
N GLY A 75 5.82 5.67 -3.37
CA GLY A 75 6.08 7.10 -3.53
C GLY A 75 6.94 7.70 -2.42
N THR A 76 7.91 8.50 -2.87
CA THR A 76 8.92 9.16 -2.04
C THR A 76 8.34 9.97 -0.88
N LEU A 77 7.29 10.77 -1.13
CA LEU A 77 6.70 11.60 -0.09
C LEU A 77 5.93 10.81 0.98
N ILE A 78 5.42 9.62 0.63
CA ILE A 78 4.68 8.76 1.57
C ILE A 78 5.63 8.19 2.61
N ILE A 79 6.75 7.60 2.18
CA ILE A 79 7.73 7.02 3.12
C ILE A 79 8.46 8.11 3.91
N TYR A 80 8.71 9.27 3.31
CA TYR A 80 9.29 10.41 4.03
C TYR A 80 8.37 10.89 5.15
N GLU A 81 7.07 11.01 4.88
CA GLU A 81 6.09 11.38 5.92
C GLU A 81 5.95 10.29 7.00
N ALA A 82 6.09 9.01 6.62
CA ALA A 82 6.16 7.91 7.57
C ALA A 82 7.34 8.04 8.55
N LEU A 83 8.50 8.45 8.06
CA LEU A 83 9.67 8.71 8.89
C LEU A 83 9.46 9.92 9.82
N ARG A 84 8.90 11.02 9.29
CA ARG A 84 8.60 12.23 10.09
C ARG A 84 7.59 11.97 11.20
N THR A 85 6.59 11.15 10.93
CA THR A 85 5.54 10.78 11.91
C THR A 85 5.95 9.63 12.84
N LYS A 86 7.18 9.11 12.70
CA LYS A 86 7.74 8.00 13.49
C LYS A 86 6.99 6.68 13.30
N GLU A 87 6.31 6.52 12.16
CA GLU A 87 5.76 5.23 11.74
C GLU A 87 6.85 4.31 11.18
N VAL A 88 7.98 4.90 10.76
CA VAL A 88 9.21 4.26 10.33
C VAL A 88 10.37 4.96 11.05
N ASP A 89 11.39 4.22 11.48
CA ASP A 89 12.57 4.75 12.15
C ASP A 89 13.73 4.98 11.18
N VAL A 90 13.80 4.18 10.11
CA VAL A 90 14.83 4.25 9.07
C VAL A 90 14.32 3.69 7.75
N TYR A 91 14.73 4.32 6.66
CA TYR A 91 14.63 3.77 5.30
C TYR A 91 15.77 4.28 4.43
N VAL A 92 15.97 3.69 3.25
CA VAL A 92 17.00 4.13 2.31
C VAL A 92 16.44 5.18 1.36
N GLU A 93 17.09 6.35 1.35
CA GLU A 93 16.78 7.44 0.44
C GLU A 93 18.02 7.77 -0.42
N TYR A 94 17.80 8.52 -1.49
CA TYR A 94 18.85 8.91 -2.42
C TYR A 94 19.07 10.43 -2.32
N THR A 95 20.33 10.86 -2.27
CA THR A 95 20.69 12.26 -2.03
C THR A 95 20.06 13.24 -3.03
N GLY A 96 20.02 12.88 -4.32
CA GLY A 96 19.37 13.68 -5.35
C GLY A 96 17.85 13.78 -5.15
N THR A 97 17.19 12.65 -4.83
CA THR A 97 15.75 12.62 -4.54
C THR A 97 15.43 13.43 -3.28
N LEU A 98 16.22 13.28 -2.22
CA LEU A 98 16.05 14.05 -0.99
C LEU A 98 16.17 15.57 -1.27
N GLY A 99 17.18 15.98 -2.02
CA GLY A 99 17.39 17.38 -2.37
C GLY A 99 16.26 17.92 -3.24
N GLN A 100 16.04 17.32 -4.40
CA GLN A 100 15.17 17.91 -5.44
C GLN A 100 13.68 17.68 -5.18
N VAL A 101 13.28 16.48 -4.72
CA VAL A 101 11.85 16.12 -4.61
C VAL A 101 11.29 16.44 -3.23
N ILE A 102 12.07 16.19 -2.17
CA ILE A 102 11.59 16.37 -0.80
C ILE A 102 11.84 17.80 -0.31
N LEU A 103 13.08 18.28 -0.45
CA LEU A 103 13.49 19.57 0.10
C LEU A 103 13.32 20.74 -0.88
N ASN A 104 13.10 20.48 -2.17
CA ASN A 104 13.12 21.49 -3.25
C ASN A 104 14.39 22.36 -3.18
N TYR A 105 15.53 21.71 -2.97
CA TYR A 105 16.83 22.34 -2.78
C TYR A 105 17.64 22.29 -4.07
N ASP A 106 17.96 23.46 -4.64
CA ASP A 106 18.68 23.60 -5.91
C ASP A 106 20.21 23.58 -5.75
N GLY A 107 20.72 23.35 -4.54
CA GLY A 107 22.16 23.31 -4.27
C GLY A 107 22.74 21.91 -4.41
N GLU A 108 24.07 21.81 -4.24
CA GLU A 108 24.76 20.52 -4.21
C GLU A 108 24.23 19.62 -3.08
N PRO A 109 23.73 18.40 -3.36
CA PRO A 109 23.15 17.51 -2.37
C PRO A 109 24.22 16.76 -1.54
N SER A 110 25.17 17.50 -0.97
CA SER A 110 26.14 16.94 -0.03
C SER A 110 25.48 16.58 1.31
N LEU A 111 26.07 15.64 2.04
CA LEU A 111 25.58 15.21 3.35
C LEU A 111 25.39 16.38 4.32
N GLU A 112 26.34 17.31 4.34
CA GLU A 112 26.30 18.50 5.20
C GLU A 112 25.16 19.44 4.82
N ASN A 113 25.02 19.74 3.51
CA ASN A 113 23.97 20.63 3.00
C ASN A 113 22.58 20.05 3.23
N LEU A 114 22.39 18.75 2.97
CA LEU A 114 21.10 18.08 3.18
C LEU A 114 20.71 18.07 4.66
N ASN A 115 21.64 17.73 5.56
CA ASN A 115 21.36 17.78 7.00
C ASN A 115 21.08 19.21 7.51
N ALA A 116 21.71 20.22 6.91
CA ALA A 116 21.39 21.61 7.23
C ALA A 116 19.95 21.98 6.85
N GLN A 117 19.46 21.49 5.70
CA GLN A 117 18.05 21.69 5.27
C GLN A 117 17.05 20.89 6.12
N LEU A 118 17.44 19.69 6.60
CA LEU A 118 16.62 18.84 7.45
C LEU A 118 16.51 19.34 8.90
N THR A 119 17.27 20.41 9.25
CA THR A 119 17.26 20.94 10.62
C THR A 119 15.85 21.37 11.04
N GLY A 120 15.33 20.75 12.09
CA GLY A 120 13.97 21.01 12.61
C GLY A 120 12.88 20.11 12.05
N GLU A 121 13.16 19.29 11.03
CA GLU A 121 12.19 18.32 10.47
C GLU A 121 12.11 17.01 11.30
N GLY A 122 13.03 16.79 12.23
CA GLY A 122 13.08 15.59 13.06
C GLY A 122 13.64 14.37 12.34
N VAL A 123 14.35 14.58 11.24
CA VAL A 123 15.01 13.54 10.44
C VAL A 123 16.47 13.91 10.15
N GLU A 124 17.29 12.91 9.83
CA GLU A 124 18.72 13.06 9.57
C GLU A 124 19.16 12.05 8.51
N ILE A 125 20.00 12.48 7.55
CA ILE A 125 20.62 11.56 6.59
C ILE A 125 22.00 11.16 7.09
N LEU A 126 22.25 9.84 7.09
CA LEU A 126 23.55 9.27 7.48
C LEU A 126 24.51 9.17 6.27
N PRO A 127 25.80 8.84 6.50
CA PRO A 127 26.74 8.60 5.41
C PRO A 127 26.24 7.56 4.40
N SER A 128 26.48 7.82 3.11
CA SER A 128 26.05 6.94 2.03
C SER A 128 26.71 5.56 2.09
N PHE A 129 26.06 4.57 1.49
CA PHE A 129 26.61 3.23 1.33
C PHE A 129 27.81 3.19 0.40
N GLY A 130 27.94 4.15 -0.56
CA GLY A 130 29.07 4.30 -1.47
C GLY A 130 28.72 4.26 -2.95
N PHE A 131 27.55 3.73 -3.33
CA PHE A 131 27.08 3.65 -4.72
C PHE A 131 26.23 4.86 -5.11
N ASN A 132 26.24 5.17 -6.42
CA ASN A 132 25.43 6.22 -7.04
C ASN A 132 24.39 5.58 -7.98
N ASN A 133 23.13 5.55 -7.57
CA ASN A 133 22.02 5.04 -8.38
C ASN A 133 21.39 6.19 -9.18
N THR A 134 22.10 6.66 -10.21
CA THR A 134 21.59 7.75 -11.05
C THR A 134 20.59 7.26 -12.10
N TYR A 135 19.72 8.16 -12.56
CA TYR A 135 18.97 7.92 -13.77
C TYR A 135 19.91 7.85 -14.97
N ALA A 136 19.54 7.02 -15.93
CA ALA A 136 20.20 6.90 -17.22
C ALA A 136 19.17 6.51 -18.29
N LEU A 137 19.52 6.68 -19.57
CA LEU A 137 18.75 6.11 -20.67
C LEU A 137 19.37 4.79 -21.10
N ALA A 138 18.55 3.75 -21.17
CA ALA A 138 18.95 2.40 -21.57
C ALA A 138 18.40 2.05 -22.95
N ILE A 139 19.23 1.39 -23.75
CA ILE A 139 18.93 0.93 -25.10
C ILE A 139 19.51 -0.49 -25.29
N LYS A 140 18.92 -1.32 -26.16
CA LYS A 140 19.55 -2.61 -26.54
C LYS A 140 20.95 -2.37 -27.08
N ARG A 141 21.94 -3.12 -26.57
CA ARG A 141 23.35 -3.00 -26.97
C ARG A 141 23.51 -3.18 -28.49
N GLU A 142 22.92 -4.21 -29.06
CA GLU A 142 22.95 -4.47 -30.49
C GLU A 142 22.41 -3.27 -31.30
N TYR A 143 21.32 -2.65 -30.86
CA TYR A 143 20.70 -1.52 -31.55
C TYR A 143 21.53 -0.23 -31.38
N ALA A 144 22.13 -0.01 -30.20
CA ALA A 144 23.05 1.11 -29.99
C ALA A 144 24.29 1.02 -30.89
N GLU A 145 24.85 -0.21 -31.07
CA GLU A 145 25.96 -0.49 -31.98
C GLU A 145 25.57 -0.27 -33.45
N GLU A 146 24.37 -0.70 -33.86
CA GLU A 146 23.84 -0.48 -35.22
C GLU A 146 23.70 1.01 -35.53
N LEU A 147 23.17 1.80 -34.58
CA LEU A 147 23.02 3.24 -34.75
C LEU A 147 24.34 4.00 -34.52
N GLY A 148 25.34 3.39 -33.92
CA GLY A 148 26.63 4.00 -33.57
C GLY A 148 26.49 5.08 -32.50
N ILE A 149 25.59 4.89 -31.53
CA ILE A 149 25.34 5.85 -30.44
C ILE A 149 25.84 5.31 -29.10
N THR A 150 26.43 6.21 -28.32
CA THR A 150 26.93 5.93 -26.96
C THR A 150 26.52 6.99 -25.95
N THR A 151 26.10 8.16 -26.42
CA THR A 151 25.75 9.30 -25.56
C THR A 151 24.29 9.72 -25.74
N VAL A 152 23.76 10.45 -24.76
CA VAL A 152 22.40 11.01 -24.83
C VAL A 152 22.31 12.07 -25.95
N SER A 153 23.37 12.88 -26.17
CA SER A 153 23.40 13.84 -27.28
C SER A 153 23.29 13.18 -28.65
N GLU A 154 23.89 12.00 -28.84
CA GLU A 154 23.79 11.26 -30.09
C GLU A 154 22.38 10.68 -30.29
N LEU A 155 21.73 10.23 -29.21
CA LEU A 155 20.34 9.72 -29.23
C LEU A 155 19.35 10.80 -29.70
N VAL A 156 19.49 12.04 -29.30
CA VAL A 156 18.61 13.16 -29.71
C VAL A 156 18.53 13.30 -31.21
N THR A 157 19.60 12.94 -31.93
CA THR A 157 19.65 13.05 -33.41
C THR A 157 18.85 11.96 -34.12
N GLN A 158 18.39 10.93 -33.43
CA GLN A 158 17.62 9.82 -33.98
C GLN A 158 16.13 10.13 -33.98
N ALA A 159 15.55 10.40 -35.12
CA ALA A 159 14.16 10.86 -35.22
C ALA A 159 13.10 9.74 -35.06
N ASP A 160 13.45 8.52 -35.46
CA ASP A 160 12.51 7.40 -35.57
C ASP A 160 12.58 6.43 -34.36
N ILE A 161 13.17 6.86 -33.23
CA ILE A 161 13.29 6.07 -32.01
C ILE A 161 12.00 6.09 -31.19
N GLU A 162 11.47 4.92 -30.86
CA GLU A 162 10.32 4.72 -29.97
C GLU A 162 10.78 4.70 -28.52
N MET A 163 10.34 5.71 -27.73
CA MET A 163 10.72 5.86 -26.32
C MET A 163 9.56 5.49 -25.40
N GLY A 164 9.84 4.66 -24.40
CA GLY A 164 8.90 4.33 -23.35
C GLY A 164 9.53 4.56 -21.98
N PHE A 165 8.95 5.43 -21.15
CA PHE A 165 9.52 5.81 -19.88
C PHE A 165 8.56 5.55 -18.70
N SER A 166 9.12 5.39 -17.52
CA SER A 166 8.35 5.30 -16.31
C SER A 166 7.50 6.56 -16.08
N ILE A 167 6.28 6.36 -15.52
CA ILE A 167 5.37 7.48 -15.25
C ILE A 167 6.03 8.47 -14.28
N GLU A 168 6.88 7.98 -13.37
CA GLU A 168 7.63 8.84 -12.46
C GLU A 168 8.63 9.71 -13.22
N PHE A 169 9.47 9.14 -14.06
CA PHE A 169 10.46 9.84 -14.86
C PHE A 169 9.83 10.91 -15.78
N LEU A 170 8.68 10.60 -16.39
CA LEU A 170 7.94 11.54 -17.24
C LEU A 170 7.43 12.78 -16.51
N ASN A 171 7.25 12.73 -15.19
CA ASN A 171 6.61 13.81 -14.42
C ASN A 171 7.57 14.54 -13.47
N ARG A 172 8.81 14.09 -13.31
CA ARG A 172 9.80 14.71 -12.44
C ARG A 172 10.58 15.81 -13.16
N ALA A 173 10.95 16.85 -12.43
CA ALA A 173 11.79 17.93 -12.97
C ALA A 173 13.21 17.45 -13.34
N ASP A 174 13.74 16.48 -12.58
CA ASP A 174 15.02 15.79 -12.80
C ASP A 174 14.88 14.56 -13.73
N GLY A 175 13.73 14.40 -14.39
CA GLY A 175 13.43 13.38 -15.38
C GLY A 175 13.25 13.98 -16.78
N TRP A 176 12.25 13.44 -17.52
CA TRP A 176 12.03 13.80 -18.92
C TRP A 176 11.88 15.30 -19.21
N PRO A 177 11.08 16.10 -18.46
CA PRO A 177 10.94 17.53 -18.72
C PRO A 177 12.27 18.30 -18.64
N GLY A 178 13.11 17.95 -17.68
CA GLY A 178 14.45 18.54 -17.55
C GLY A 178 15.39 18.07 -18.66
N LEU A 179 15.36 16.77 -18.99
CA LEU A 179 16.17 16.18 -20.04
C LEU A 179 15.85 16.80 -21.41
N VAL A 180 14.56 17.02 -21.71
CA VAL A 180 14.13 17.76 -22.92
C VAL A 180 14.73 19.16 -22.96
N SER A 181 14.75 19.86 -21.82
CA SER A 181 15.31 21.22 -21.75
C SER A 181 16.82 21.24 -21.90
N ALA A 182 17.53 20.23 -21.36
CA ALA A 182 18.99 20.14 -21.41
C ALA A 182 19.48 19.67 -22.80
N TYR A 183 18.88 18.65 -23.35
CA TYR A 183 19.34 17.99 -24.59
C TYR A 183 18.57 18.37 -25.85
N GLY A 184 17.37 18.96 -25.71
CA GLY A 184 16.57 19.40 -26.84
C GLY A 184 15.79 18.28 -27.54
N PHE A 185 15.36 17.25 -26.84
CA PHE A 185 14.52 16.18 -27.37
C PHE A 185 13.22 16.72 -27.97
N SER A 186 12.81 16.15 -29.10
CA SER A 186 11.55 16.45 -29.78
C SER A 186 10.55 15.29 -29.77
N GLN A 187 11.01 14.12 -29.37
CA GLN A 187 10.24 12.88 -29.30
C GLN A 187 9.17 12.97 -28.20
N GLN A 188 8.12 12.17 -28.37
CA GLN A 188 7.01 12.07 -27.41
C GLN A 188 6.98 10.65 -26.83
N PRO A 189 7.56 10.41 -25.67
CA PRO A 189 7.64 9.07 -25.08
C PRO A 189 6.26 8.59 -24.60
N THR A 190 6.08 7.26 -24.59
CA THR A 190 4.92 6.60 -23.99
C THR A 190 5.18 6.35 -22.52
N GLY A 191 4.19 6.63 -21.66
CA GLY A 191 4.27 6.36 -20.22
C GLY A 191 3.91 4.92 -19.90
N MET A 192 4.74 4.22 -19.09
CA MET A 192 4.48 2.86 -18.62
C MET A 192 5.01 2.63 -17.21
N ASP A 193 4.76 1.45 -16.66
CA ASP A 193 5.39 1.02 -15.40
C ASP A 193 6.86 0.68 -15.65
N HIS A 194 7.75 1.06 -14.73
CA HIS A 194 9.20 0.89 -14.87
C HIS A 194 9.58 -0.58 -15.10
N GLY A 195 9.01 -1.52 -14.34
CA GLY A 195 9.29 -2.96 -14.51
C GLY A 195 8.79 -3.53 -15.84
N LEU A 196 7.74 -2.94 -16.44
CA LEU A 196 7.25 -3.35 -17.75
C LEU A 196 8.07 -2.78 -18.91
N ALA A 197 8.81 -1.69 -18.69
CA ALA A 197 9.62 -1.05 -19.73
C ALA A 197 10.75 -1.96 -20.23
N TYR A 198 11.37 -2.74 -19.34
CA TYR A 198 12.39 -3.73 -19.71
C TYR A 198 11.84 -4.84 -20.60
N GLN A 199 10.61 -5.31 -20.34
CA GLN A 199 9.96 -6.29 -21.23
C GLN A 199 9.60 -5.65 -22.57
N ALA A 200 9.13 -4.40 -22.58
CA ALA A 200 8.78 -3.68 -23.81
C ALA A 200 9.99 -3.45 -24.72
N ILE A 201 11.19 -3.20 -24.15
CA ILE A 201 12.46 -3.18 -24.92
C ILE A 201 12.76 -4.58 -25.45
N ASP A 202 12.61 -5.63 -24.67
CA ASP A 202 12.92 -6.99 -25.10
C ASP A 202 12.01 -7.44 -26.23
N ASP A 203 10.73 -7.12 -26.15
CA ASP A 203 9.73 -7.40 -27.19
C ASP A 203 9.86 -6.49 -28.43
N GLY A 204 10.75 -5.49 -28.42
CA GLY A 204 10.92 -4.53 -29.51
C GLY A 204 9.74 -3.56 -29.70
N THR A 205 8.96 -3.34 -28.64
CA THR A 205 7.83 -2.38 -28.64
C THR A 205 8.32 -0.94 -28.43
N ILE A 206 9.42 -0.79 -27.72
CA ILE A 206 10.16 0.47 -27.52
C ILE A 206 11.65 0.21 -27.74
N ASP A 207 12.39 1.26 -28.05
CA ASP A 207 13.83 1.20 -28.29
C ASP A 207 14.64 1.68 -27.09
N VAL A 208 14.11 2.67 -26.35
CA VAL A 208 14.79 3.34 -25.24
C VAL A 208 13.85 3.47 -24.05
N THR A 209 14.41 3.22 -22.86
CA THR A 209 13.72 3.46 -21.58
C THR A 209 14.59 4.23 -20.58
N ASP A 210 13.98 4.79 -19.53
CA ASP A 210 14.69 5.21 -18.34
C ASP A 210 15.09 3.98 -17.53
N ALA A 211 16.29 4.03 -16.98
CA ALA A 211 16.84 3.00 -16.13
C ALA A 211 17.59 3.62 -14.95
N PHE A 212 17.80 2.84 -13.91
CA PHE A 212 18.74 3.18 -12.87
C PHE A 212 20.09 2.52 -13.15
N SER A 213 21.18 3.24 -12.92
CA SER A 213 22.55 2.76 -13.24
C SER A 213 22.95 1.48 -12.51
N THR A 214 22.25 1.13 -11.43
CA THR A 214 22.46 -0.07 -10.62
C THR A 214 21.44 -1.19 -10.85
N ASP A 215 20.53 -1.05 -11.85
CA ASP A 215 19.52 -2.05 -12.14
C ASP A 215 20.13 -3.36 -12.65
N GLY A 216 19.75 -4.47 -12.03
CA GLY A 216 20.18 -5.80 -12.44
C GLY A 216 19.57 -6.26 -13.79
N ASP A 217 18.45 -5.67 -14.21
CA ASP A 217 17.81 -5.96 -15.50
C ASP A 217 18.65 -5.46 -16.69
N LEU A 218 19.56 -4.53 -16.50
CA LEU A 218 20.48 -4.07 -17.54
C LEU A 218 21.29 -5.21 -18.14
N ASP A 219 21.88 -6.06 -17.29
CA ASP A 219 22.66 -7.22 -17.75
C ASP A 219 21.75 -8.32 -18.30
N ARG A 220 20.59 -8.53 -17.70
CA ARG A 220 19.62 -9.56 -18.09
C ARG A 220 19.09 -9.36 -19.51
N TYR A 221 18.77 -8.14 -19.88
CA TYR A 221 18.20 -7.79 -21.19
C TYR A 221 19.25 -7.29 -22.19
N ASP A 222 20.55 -7.39 -21.83
CA ASP A 222 21.71 -6.91 -22.62
C ASP A 222 21.51 -5.45 -23.06
N LEU A 223 21.21 -4.59 -22.07
CA LEU A 223 21.04 -3.17 -22.29
C LEU A 223 22.35 -2.42 -22.09
N GLN A 224 22.52 -1.37 -22.86
CA GLN A 224 23.59 -0.39 -22.71
C GLN A 224 23.01 0.91 -22.16
N LEU A 225 23.66 1.45 -21.15
CA LEU A 225 23.39 2.82 -20.69
C LEU A 225 24.08 3.82 -21.62
N LEU A 226 23.33 4.85 -21.97
CA LEU A 226 23.91 6.00 -22.70
C LEU A 226 24.56 6.96 -21.71
N GLU A 227 25.73 7.45 -22.07
CA GLU A 227 26.49 8.43 -21.28
C GLU A 227 25.74 9.77 -21.25
N ASP A 228 25.53 10.32 -20.05
CA ASP A 228 24.99 11.65 -19.82
C ASP A 228 26.10 12.68 -20.02
N ASP A 229 26.43 12.97 -21.29
CA ASP A 229 27.55 13.81 -21.71
C ASP A 229 27.40 15.31 -21.39
N LEU A 230 26.21 15.74 -20.94
CA LEU A 230 25.97 17.08 -20.42
C LEU A 230 25.87 17.13 -18.89
N GLU A 231 26.10 16.01 -18.20
CA GLU A 231 26.01 15.90 -16.73
C GLU A 231 24.68 16.46 -16.19
N PHE A 232 23.57 16.11 -16.85
CA PHE A 232 22.25 16.60 -16.47
C PHE A 232 21.74 15.94 -15.18
N PHE A 233 21.97 14.62 -15.02
CA PHE A 233 21.46 13.90 -13.86
C PHE A 233 22.33 14.18 -12.62
N PRO A 234 21.71 14.58 -11.49
CA PRO A 234 22.45 14.75 -10.25
C PRO A 234 22.93 13.40 -9.70
N HIS A 235 23.84 13.46 -8.72
CA HIS A 235 24.22 12.27 -7.98
C HIS A 235 23.10 11.79 -7.05
N TYR A 236 22.82 10.50 -7.09
CA TYR A 236 21.83 9.81 -6.26
C TYR A 236 22.51 8.77 -5.36
N PHE A 237 23.38 9.24 -4.44
CA PHE A 237 24.01 8.32 -3.49
C PHE A 237 22.96 7.73 -2.55
N GLY A 238 22.89 6.38 -2.50
CA GLY A 238 22.02 5.66 -1.56
C GLY A 238 22.51 5.85 -0.13
N ALA A 239 21.65 6.34 0.76
CA ALA A 239 22.00 6.64 2.14
C ALA A 239 20.83 6.35 3.09
N PRO A 240 21.09 5.92 4.34
CA PRO A 240 20.05 5.78 5.35
C PRO A 240 19.51 7.16 5.75
N LEU A 241 18.19 7.35 5.63
CA LEU A 241 17.46 8.47 6.21
C LEU A 241 16.76 7.98 7.47
N ILE A 242 17.05 8.61 8.60
CA ILE A 242 16.64 8.15 9.92
C ILE A 242 15.79 9.19 10.67
N ASN A 243 14.97 8.71 11.59
CA ASN A 243 14.39 9.57 12.61
C ASN A 243 15.52 10.12 13.52
N ALA A 244 15.52 11.42 13.77
CA ALA A 244 16.56 12.08 14.58
C ALA A 244 16.59 11.62 16.05
N GLU A 245 15.55 10.94 16.53
CA GLU A 245 15.51 10.35 17.87
C GLU A 245 15.99 8.89 17.92
N LEU A 246 16.39 8.31 16.76
CA LEU A 246 16.94 6.96 16.72
C LEU A 246 18.13 6.83 17.71
N PRO A 247 18.20 5.81 18.58
CA PRO A 247 19.27 5.62 19.56
C PRO A 247 20.66 5.65 18.91
N VAL A 248 21.64 6.22 19.63
CA VAL A 248 23.03 6.35 19.15
C VAL A 248 23.62 4.99 18.79
N ASP A 249 23.32 3.94 19.56
CA ASP A 249 23.80 2.58 19.27
C ASP A 249 23.22 2.06 17.94
N ALA A 250 21.94 2.31 17.67
CA ALA A 250 21.31 1.94 16.40
C ALA A 250 21.94 2.70 15.21
N ARG A 251 22.23 3.99 15.37
CA ARG A 251 22.97 4.78 14.36
C ARG A 251 24.36 4.21 14.08
N ASN A 252 25.08 3.83 15.13
CA ASN A 252 26.42 3.24 15.00
C ASN A 252 26.37 1.90 14.26
N ILE A 253 25.30 1.11 14.44
CA ILE A 253 25.08 -0.15 13.72
C ILE A 253 24.91 0.13 12.23
N ILE A 254 24.02 1.05 11.84
CA ILE A 254 23.79 1.41 10.43
C ILE A 254 25.07 1.99 9.79
N ASN A 255 25.80 2.85 10.50
CA ASN A 255 27.02 3.48 10.00
C ASN A 255 28.14 2.48 9.64
N ARG A 256 28.03 1.21 10.07
CA ARG A 256 28.95 0.15 9.62
C ARG A 256 28.79 -0.15 8.13
N LEU A 257 27.68 0.22 7.51
CA LEU A 257 27.41 0.03 6.08
C LEU A 257 28.01 1.15 5.21
N ALA A 258 28.47 2.25 5.81
CA ALA A 258 28.98 3.42 5.08
C ALA A 258 30.17 3.07 4.19
N GLY A 259 30.05 3.36 2.89
CA GLY A 259 31.11 3.15 1.89
C GLY A 259 31.42 1.70 1.53
N LEU A 260 30.60 0.72 1.96
CA LEU A 260 30.86 -0.69 1.69
C LEU A 260 30.32 -1.18 0.34
N ILE A 261 29.40 -0.46 -0.27
CA ILE A 261 28.73 -0.89 -1.51
C ILE A 261 29.07 0.13 -2.59
N ASP A 262 29.89 -0.25 -3.56
CA ASP A 262 30.09 0.53 -4.79
C ASP A 262 29.05 0.17 -5.87
N ASP A 263 29.06 0.90 -6.99
CA ASP A 263 28.09 0.72 -8.09
C ASP A 263 28.11 -0.70 -8.65
N ALA A 264 29.30 -1.30 -8.81
CA ALA A 264 29.45 -2.66 -9.33
C ALA A 264 28.89 -3.70 -8.35
N ARG A 265 29.17 -3.47 -7.05
CA ARG A 265 28.66 -4.33 -5.98
C ARG A 265 27.12 -4.26 -5.89
N MET A 266 26.54 -3.04 -6.01
CA MET A 266 25.11 -2.87 -5.97
C MET A 266 24.41 -3.55 -7.16
N ARG A 267 24.98 -3.46 -8.35
CA ARG A 267 24.49 -4.17 -9.55
C ARG A 267 24.52 -5.68 -9.36
N ASP A 268 25.62 -6.24 -8.85
CA ASP A 268 25.74 -7.66 -8.53
C ASP A 268 24.66 -8.11 -7.52
N LEU A 269 24.48 -7.34 -6.44
CA LEU A 269 23.46 -7.63 -5.43
C LEU A 269 22.04 -7.59 -6.01
N ASN A 270 21.72 -6.57 -6.81
CA ASN A 270 20.44 -6.46 -7.50
C ASN A 270 20.23 -7.63 -8.49
N GLY A 271 21.28 -8.02 -9.22
CA GLY A 271 21.24 -9.15 -10.15
C GLY A 271 20.99 -10.50 -9.48
N ARG A 272 21.44 -10.70 -8.23
CA ARG A 272 21.22 -11.96 -7.49
C ARG A 272 19.75 -12.14 -7.06
N VAL A 273 18.99 -11.05 -6.96
CA VAL A 273 17.56 -11.08 -6.52
C VAL A 273 16.59 -11.31 -7.68
N MET A 274 17.02 -11.10 -8.94
CA MET A 274 16.14 -11.13 -10.12
C MET A 274 15.53 -12.51 -10.45
N PRO A 275 14.47 -12.62 -11.26
CA PRO A 275 13.27 -13.48 -11.16
C PRO A 275 13.46 -14.98 -10.96
N ASP A 276 14.64 -15.52 -11.17
CA ASP A 276 15.00 -16.91 -10.81
C ASP A 276 16.05 -16.94 -9.70
N GLY A 277 16.26 -15.78 -9.06
CA GLY A 277 17.27 -15.54 -8.08
C GLY A 277 16.84 -15.85 -6.65
N LYS A 278 17.72 -15.46 -5.73
CA LYS A 278 17.52 -15.60 -4.30
C LYS A 278 16.54 -14.54 -3.78
N SER A 279 15.96 -14.81 -2.62
CA SER A 279 15.15 -13.80 -1.93
C SER A 279 16.01 -12.62 -1.44
N PHE A 280 15.40 -11.46 -1.22
CA PHE A 280 16.08 -10.30 -0.62
C PHE A 280 16.77 -10.67 0.70
N ALA A 281 16.11 -11.50 1.53
CA ALA A 281 16.63 -11.94 2.81
C ALA A 281 17.90 -12.82 2.65
N GLU A 282 17.94 -13.69 1.65
CA GLU A 282 19.11 -14.53 1.37
C GLU A 282 20.29 -13.69 0.86
N VAL A 283 20.04 -12.79 -0.11
CA VAL A 283 21.08 -11.91 -0.66
C VAL A 283 21.63 -10.94 0.40
N ALA A 284 20.74 -10.37 1.23
CA ALA A 284 21.14 -9.51 2.33
C ALA A 284 21.99 -10.25 3.36
N GLY A 285 21.62 -11.47 3.73
CA GLY A 285 22.39 -12.31 4.66
C GLY A 285 23.75 -12.70 4.11
N GLU A 286 23.84 -13.07 2.81
CA GLU A 286 25.10 -13.35 2.14
C GLU A 286 26.03 -12.12 2.13
N PHE A 287 25.51 -10.97 1.73
CA PHE A 287 26.23 -9.71 1.73
C PHE A 287 26.81 -9.37 3.12
N LEU A 288 25.98 -9.42 4.15
CA LEU A 288 26.40 -9.13 5.52
C LEU A 288 27.47 -10.09 6.02
N ALA A 289 27.42 -11.36 5.59
CA ALA A 289 28.42 -12.36 5.92
C ALA A 289 29.72 -12.17 5.13
N GLU A 290 29.63 -11.87 3.83
CA GLU A 290 30.78 -11.57 2.96
C GLU A 290 31.58 -10.36 3.49
N GLU A 291 30.88 -9.33 4.00
CA GLU A 291 31.51 -8.14 4.59
C GLU A 291 31.95 -8.36 6.07
N GLY A 292 31.73 -9.56 6.63
CA GLY A 292 32.11 -9.86 8.02
C GLY A 292 31.32 -9.05 9.06
N LEU A 293 30.18 -8.48 8.67
CA LEU A 293 29.31 -7.71 9.55
C LEU A 293 28.51 -8.60 10.48
N VAL A 294 28.29 -9.85 10.04
CA VAL A 294 27.56 -10.89 10.76
C VAL A 294 28.36 -12.19 10.66
N ALA A 295 28.43 -12.96 11.72
CA ALA A 295 29.00 -14.29 11.65
C ALA A 295 28.09 -15.19 10.84
N LEU A 296 28.63 -15.97 9.88
CA LEU A 296 27.91 -17.09 9.28
C LEU A 296 27.51 -18.04 10.43
N SER A 297 26.35 -17.87 11.00
CA SER A 297 25.76 -18.92 11.80
C SER A 297 25.09 -19.88 10.82
N ASP A 298 25.32 -21.22 11.03
CA ASP A 298 24.59 -22.29 10.33
C ASP A 298 23.06 -22.21 10.53
N ASN A 299 22.60 -21.24 11.26
CA ASN A 299 21.21 -20.77 11.38
C ASN A 299 20.94 -19.61 10.43
N THR A 300 20.98 -19.84 9.12
CA THR A 300 20.16 -19.14 8.14
C THR A 300 18.68 -19.52 8.27
N SER A 301 18.28 -19.79 9.48
CA SER A 301 16.96 -19.58 10.01
C SER A 301 16.88 -18.16 10.59
N ALA A 302 17.25 -17.12 9.85
CA ALA A 302 16.43 -15.94 9.86
C ALA A 302 15.04 -16.51 9.67
N THR A 303 14.22 -16.48 10.71
CA THR A 303 12.91 -17.11 10.74
C THR A 303 12.24 -16.78 9.43
N ALA A 304 12.40 -17.67 8.44
CA ALA A 304 11.58 -17.67 7.25
C ALA A 304 10.19 -17.86 7.83
N THR A 305 9.57 -16.71 8.21
CA THR A 305 8.18 -16.73 8.64
C THR A 305 7.51 -17.45 7.50
N SER A 306 7.09 -18.69 7.78
CA SER A 306 6.54 -19.58 6.78
C SER A 306 5.61 -18.73 5.91
N MET A 307 5.67 -18.86 4.59
CA MET A 307 4.74 -18.21 3.65
C MET A 307 3.31 -18.24 4.20
N TRP A 308 2.93 -19.33 4.87
CA TRP A 308 1.64 -19.48 5.53
C TRP A 308 1.47 -18.56 6.75
N SER A 309 2.52 -18.29 7.51
CA SER A 309 2.47 -17.36 8.65
C SER A 309 2.27 -15.93 8.18
N ARG A 310 3.00 -15.49 7.14
CA ARG A 310 2.81 -14.17 6.51
C ARG A 310 1.42 -14.02 5.90
N LEU A 311 0.97 -15.03 5.16
CA LEU A 311 -0.36 -15.04 4.56
C LEU A 311 -1.45 -14.96 5.63
N TRP A 312 -1.30 -15.69 6.74
CA TRP A 312 -2.24 -15.65 7.85
C TRP A 312 -2.24 -14.28 8.54
N HIS A 313 -1.07 -13.70 8.78
CA HIS A 313 -0.92 -12.36 9.35
C HIS A 313 -1.61 -11.30 8.46
N ASN A 314 -1.30 -11.29 7.17
CA ASN A 314 -1.91 -10.37 6.21
C ASN A 314 -3.42 -10.57 6.08
N THR A 315 -3.90 -11.81 6.16
CA THR A 315 -5.34 -12.10 6.19
C THR A 315 -6.01 -11.52 7.43
N LEU A 316 -5.39 -11.66 8.61
CA LEU A 316 -5.93 -11.09 9.86
C LEU A 316 -6.00 -9.56 9.80
N ILE A 317 -4.96 -8.89 9.34
CA ILE A 317 -4.96 -7.43 9.17
C ILE A 317 -6.05 -7.02 8.18
N HIS A 318 -6.16 -7.70 7.05
CA HIS A 318 -7.18 -7.41 6.03
C HIS A 318 -8.61 -7.54 6.57
N VAL A 319 -8.88 -8.60 7.32
CA VAL A 319 -10.16 -8.82 8.00
C VAL A 319 -10.40 -7.76 9.07
N GLN A 320 -9.38 -7.40 9.84
CA GLN A 320 -9.48 -6.35 10.87
C GLN A 320 -9.86 -4.99 10.25
N LEU A 321 -9.15 -4.55 9.22
CA LEU A 321 -9.44 -3.29 8.52
C LEU A 321 -10.87 -3.24 8.00
N THR A 322 -11.30 -4.31 7.32
CA THR A 322 -12.63 -4.39 6.73
C THR A 322 -13.75 -4.47 7.78
N LEU A 323 -13.56 -5.25 8.86
CA LEU A 323 -14.57 -5.37 9.91
C LEU A 323 -14.73 -4.07 10.70
N ILE A 324 -13.64 -3.39 11.05
CA ILE A 324 -13.71 -2.10 11.77
C ILE A 324 -14.42 -1.06 10.90
N ALA A 325 -14.01 -0.93 9.63
CA ALA A 325 -14.64 0.01 8.70
C ALA A 325 -16.14 -0.28 8.50
N LEU A 326 -16.51 -1.55 8.31
CA LEU A 326 -17.89 -1.97 8.15
C LEU A 326 -18.72 -1.73 9.42
N PHE A 327 -18.14 -2.01 10.60
CA PHE A 327 -18.80 -1.73 11.89
C PHE A 327 -19.09 -0.24 12.06
N LEU A 328 -18.11 0.62 11.78
CA LEU A 328 -18.29 2.08 11.82
C LEU A 328 -19.33 2.54 10.78
N GLY A 329 -19.28 1.96 9.57
CA GLY A 329 -20.27 2.20 8.51
C GLY A 329 -21.70 1.86 8.94
N CYS A 330 -21.89 0.72 9.59
CA CYS A 330 -23.19 0.32 10.16
C CYS A 330 -23.58 1.19 11.34
N ALA A 331 -22.66 1.47 12.27
CA ALA A 331 -22.91 2.28 13.47
C ALA A 331 -23.36 3.71 13.14
N VAL A 332 -22.87 4.27 12.04
CA VAL A 332 -23.25 5.62 11.56
C VAL A 332 -24.35 5.54 10.51
N GLY A 333 -24.20 4.70 9.49
CA GLY A 333 -25.06 4.67 8.32
C GLY A 333 -26.49 4.19 8.63
N LEU A 334 -26.67 3.16 9.47
CA LEU A 334 -27.99 2.66 9.81
C LEU A 334 -28.81 3.68 10.62
N PRO A 335 -28.34 4.23 11.75
CA PRO A 335 -29.08 5.24 12.50
C PRO A 335 -29.33 6.51 11.68
N LEU A 336 -28.34 6.98 10.93
CA LEU A 336 -28.48 8.15 10.07
C LEU A 336 -29.55 7.91 9.00
N GLY A 337 -29.55 6.76 8.33
CA GLY A 337 -30.59 6.39 7.37
C GLY A 337 -31.99 6.38 7.98
N VAL A 338 -32.14 5.83 9.20
CA VAL A 338 -33.41 5.82 9.96
C VAL A 338 -33.86 7.23 10.35
N VAL A 339 -32.95 8.13 10.70
CA VAL A 339 -33.30 9.52 11.09
C VAL A 339 -33.75 10.33 9.89
N ILE A 340 -33.04 10.21 8.76
CA ILE A 340 -33.23 11.11 7.62
C ILE A 340 -34.25 10.62 6.59
N TYR A 341 -34.67 9.33 6.58
CA TYR A 341 -35.53 8.76 5.53
C TYR A 341 -36.85 9.51 5.34
N ARG A 342 -37.37 10.14 6.40
CA ARG A 342 -38.63 10.90 6.36
C ARG A 342 -38.52 12.25 5.66
N SER A 343 -37.30 12.81 5.60
CA SER A 343 -37.05 14.12 4.96
C SER A 343 -36.46 13.89 3.57
N ARG A 344 -37.26 14.13 2.54
CA ARG A 344 -36.86 13.96 1.13
C ARG A 344 -35.61 14.79 0.79
N HIS A 345 -35.51 16.02 1.34
CA HIS A 345 -34.37 16.90 1.08
C HIS A 345 -33.10 16.38 1.76
N LEU A 346 -33.19 16.03 3.05
CA LEU A 346 -32.04 15.48 3.80
C LEU A 346 -31.56 14.17 3.22
N SER A 347 -32.48 13.23 2.90
CA SER A 347 -32.12 11.96 2.27
C SER A 347 -31.41 12.17 0.95
N ARG A 348 -31.93 13.07 0.09
CA ARG A 348 -31.32 13.36 -1.20
C ARG A 348 -29.93 13.99 -1.03
N SER A 349 -29.78 15.00 -0.15
CA SER A 349 -28.50 15.67 0.09
C SER A 349 -27.45 14.70 0.63
N MET A 350 -27.80 13.86 1.62
CA MET A 350 -26.88 12.87 2.18
C MET A 350 -26.47 11.79 1.15
N LEU A 351 -27.42 11.33 0.32
CA LEU A 351 -27.09 10.39 -0.75
C LEU A 351 -26.21 11.02 -1.83
N TYR A 352 -26.38 12.31 -2.13
CA TYR A 352 -25.47 13.03 -3.03
C TYR A 352 -24.07 13.17 -2.45
N ILE A 353 -23.94 13.56 -1.18
CA ILE A 353 -22.63 13.68 -0.51
C ILE A 353 -21.92 12.34 -0.46
N ALA A 354 -22.62 11.28 -0.01
CA ALA A 354 -22.04 9.94 0.05
C ALA A 354 -21.69 9.40 -1.36
N GLY A 355 -22.54 9.70 -2.37
CA GLY A 355 -22.26 9.36 -3.77
C GLY A 355 -21.05 10.10 -4.31
N LEU A 356 -20.88 11.38 -3.99
CA LEU A 356 -19.70 12.17 -4.38
C LEU A 356 -18.42 11.57 -3.80
N LEU A 357 -18.45 11.15 -2.53
CA LEU A 357 -17.30 10.48 -1.90
C LEU A 357 -16.89 9.19 -2.62
N GLN A 358 -17.86 8.42 -3.13
CA GLN A 358 -17.55 7.21 -3.91
C GLN A 358 -17.02 7.48 -5.34
N THR A 359 -17.20 8.70 -5.88
CA THR A 359 -16.62 9.04 -7.18
C THR A 359 -15.14 9.38 -7.09
N VAL A 360 -14.64 9.69 -5.90
CA VAL A 360 -13.20 9.90 -5.67
C VAL A 360 -12.49 8.56 -5.87
N PRO A 361 -11.46 8.45 -6.72
CA PRO A 361 -10.67 7.22 -6.83
C PRO A 361 -10.12 6.79 -5.46
N SER A 362 -10.21 5.50 -5.15
CA SER A 362 -9.83 4.99 -3.81
C SER A 362 -8.38 5.31 -3.44
N ILE A 363 -7.45 5.18 -4.36
CA ILE A 363 -6.05 5.57 -4.15
C ILE A 363 -5.92 7.07 -3.84
N ALA A 364 -6.66 7.93 -4.56
CA ALA A 364 -6.64 9.36 -4.31
C ALA A 364 -7.21 9.71 -2.92
N LEU A 365 -8.30 9.03 -2.50
CA LEU A 365 -8.84 9.22 -1.15
C LEU A 365 -7.85 8.78 -0.07
N LEU A 366 -7.19 7.64 -0.24
CA LEU A 366 -6.16 7.16 0.67
C LEU A 366 -5.01 8.18 0.76
N ALA A 367 -4.50 8.68 -0.36
CA ALA A 367 -3.46 9.70 -0.39
C ALA A 367 -3.87 11.00 0.30
N LEU A 368 -5.13 11.45 0.12
CA LEU A 368 -5.66 12.64 0.80
C LEU A 368 -5.78 12.48 2.32
N MET A 369 -5.85 11.24 2.82
CA MET A 369 -5.90 10.99 4.28
C MET A 369 -4.53 11.08 4.93
N ILE A 370 -3.42 10.88 4.20
CA ILE A 370 -2.05 10.88 4.73
C ILE A 370 -1.71 12.18 5.49
N PRO A 371 -1.88 13.39 4.92
CA PRO A 371 -1.53 14.63 5.62
C PRO A 371 -2.41 14.92 6.84
N LEU A 372 -3.57 14.24 6.98
CA LEU A 372 -4.50 14.44 8.09
C LEU A 372 -4.33 13.42 9.22
N PHE A 373 -3.99 12.19 8.88
CA PHE A 373 -4.03 11.04 9.80
C PHE A 373 -2.76 10.19 9.77
N GLY A 374 -1.72 10.61 9.05
CA GLY A 374 -0.50 9.82 8.83
C GLY A 374 -0.73 8.68 7.84
N ILE A 375 0.15 7.68 7.88
CA ILE A 375 0.08 6.45 7.07
C ILE A 375 -0.39 5.27 7.90
N GLY A 376 -0.61 4.12 7.25
CA GLY A 376 -0.94 2.85 7.93
C GLY A 376 -2.43 2.61 8.10
N GLN A 377 -2.81 1.92 9.17
CA GLN A 377 -4.17 1.39 9.34
C GLN A 377 -5.23 2.47 9.59
N THR A 378 -4.90 3.55 10.30
CA THR A 378 -5.86 4.60 10.66
C THR A 378 -6.49 5.29 9.44
N PRO A 379 -5.70 5.88 8.50
CA PRO A 379 -6.26 6.48 7.30
C PRO A 379 -6.97 5.46 6.40
N ALA A 380 -6.48 4.21 6.36
CA ALA A 380 -7.13 3.13 5.62
C ALA A 380 -8.54 2.84 6.15
N ILE A 381 -8.69 2.69 7.47
CA ILE A 381 -10.00 2.45 8.12
C ILE A 381 -10.97 3.60 7.84
N ILE A 382 -10.50 4.86 7.91
CA ILE A 382 -11.33 6.04 7.64
C ILE A 382 -11.80 6.04 6.18
N ALA A 383 -10.91 5.78 5.23
CA ALA A 383 -11.27 5.72 3.81
C ALA A 383 -12.27 4.59 3.54
N LEU A 384 -12.02 3.38 4.04
CA LEU A 384 -12.91 2.23 3.90
C LEU A 384 -14.29 2.49 4.54
N PHE A 385 -14.32 3.14 5.71
CA PHE A 385 -15.56 3.59 6.36
C PHE A 385 -16.35 4.55 5.45
N MET A 386 -15.69 5.54 4.87
CA MET A 386 -16.35 6.49 3.96
C MET A 386 -16.95 5.78 2.73
N TYR A 387 -16.26 4.81 2.15
CA TYR A 387 -16.79 4.02 1.04
C TYR A 387 -17.96 3.11 1.43
N SER A 388 -17.96 2.59 2.66
CA SER A 388 -19.04 1.72 3.15
C SER A 388 -20.36 2.48 3.42
N LEU A 389 -20.29 3.79 3.66
CA LEU A 389 -21.45 4.60 4.03
C LEU A 389 -22.55 4.64 2.95
N LEU A 390 -22.18 4.82 1.66
CA LEU A 390 -23.20 5.00 0.61
C LEU A 390 -24.08 3.76 0.42
N PRO A 391 -23.55 2.54 0.25
CA PRO A 391 -24.39 1.36 0.10
C PRO A 391 -25.29 1.14 1.33
N ILE A 392 -24.77 1.35 2.54
CA ILE A 392 -25.54 1.20 3.78
C ILE A 392 -26.65 2.25 3.88
N LEU A 393 -26.33 3.54 3.68
CA LEU A 393 -27.31 4.62 3.70
C LEU A 393 -28.39 4.44 2.62
N ARG A 394 -27.96 4.16 1.39
CA ARG A 394 -28.86 4.01 0.25
C ARG A 394 -29.85 2.86 0.47
N SER A 395 -29.36 1.70 0.88
CA SER A 395 -30.20 0.55 1.15
C SER A 395 -31.13 0.78 2.32
N THR A 396 -30.67 1.40 3.41
CA THR A 396 -31.49 1.72 4.58
C THR A 396 -32.62 2.69 4.23
N ILE A 397 -32.29 3.78 3.55
CA ILE A 397 -33.30 4.78 3.15
C ILE A 397 -34.30 4.18 2.18
N THR A 398 -33.84 3.46 1.14
CA THR A 398 -34.69 2.83 0.14
C THR A 398 -35.60 1.78 0.78
N ALA A 399 -35.05 0.92 1.63
CA ALA A 399 -35.81 -0.09 2.36
C ALA A 399 -36.98 0.51 3.16
N LEU A 400 -36.73 1.62 3.88
CA LEU A 400 -37.77 2.28 4.67
C LEU A 400 -38.81 3.04 3.82
N LEU A 401 -38.40 3.56 2.65
CA LEU A 401 -39.31 4.28 1.73
C LEU A 401 -40.20 3.33 0.93
N THR A 402 -39.73 2.13 0.60
CA THR A 402 -40.46 1.14 -0.21
C THR A 402 -41.49 0.35 0.59
N ILE A 403 -41.54 0.47 1.93
CA ILE A 403 -42.55 -0.16 2.75
C ILE A 403 -43.94 0.43 2.41
N ASP A 404 -44.92 -0.49 2.15
CA ASP A 404 -46.28 -0.10 1.80
C ASP A 404 -46.88 0.90 2.81
N PRO A 405 -47.34 2.08 2.33
CA PRO A 405 -47.94 3.10 3.19
C PRO A 405 -49.19 2.57 3.95
N VAL A 406 -49.83 1.53 3.47
CA VAL A 406 -50.98 0.90 4.16
C VAL A 406 -50.53 0.32 5.50
N LEU A 407 -49.36 -0.36 5.55
CA LEU A 407 -48.83 -0.92 6.79
C LEU A 407 -48.53 0.15 7.83
N LYS A 408 -48.06 1.30 7.40
CA LYS A 408 -47.81 2.46 8.30
C LYS A 408 -49.12 3.01 8.87
N ARG A 409 -50.18 3.14 8.03
CA ARG A 409 -51.51 3.58 8.48
C ARG A 409 -52.16 2.58 9.43
N VAL A 410 -52.01 1.28 9.17
CA VAL A 410 -52.52 0.24 10.09
C VAL A 410 -51.83 0.32 11.45
N ALA A 411 -50.50 0.50 11.47
CA ALA A 411 -49.75 0.67 12.72
C ALA A 411 -50.20 1.93 13.51
N GLU A 412 -50.48 3.01 12.80
CA GLU A 412 -51.05 4.23 13.41
C GLU A 412 -52.45 4.01 13.96
N ALA A 413 -53.32 3.32 13.21
CA ALA A 413 -54.68 2.98 13.64
C ALA A 413 -54.69 2.06 14.88
N LEU A 414 -53.68 1.22 15.05
CA LEU A 414 -53.47 0.38 16.23
C LEU A 414 -52.90 1.16 17.43
N GLY A 415 -52.71 2.47 17.32
CA GLY A 415 -52.19 3.33 18.39
C GLY A 415 -50.68 3.16 18.68
N MET A 416 -49.91 2.60 17.75
CA MET A 416 -48.49 2.42 17.92
C MET A 416 -47.76 3.75 17.93
N THR A 417 -46.90 3.96 18.92
CA THR A 417 -45.97 5.10 18.94
C THR A 417 -44.97 5.00 17.81
N ARG A 418 -44.30 6.13 17.45
CA ARG A 418 -43.30 6.17 16.38
C ARG A 418 -42.16 5.16 16.57
N ILE A 419 -41.74 4.96 17.82
CA ILE A 419 -40.69 3.96 18.17
C ILE A 419 -41.22 2.55 17.99
N GLN A 420 -42.46 2.27 18.42
CA GLN A 420 -43.09 0.97 18.24
C GLN A 420 -43.29 0.62 16.76
N GLN A 421 -43.74 1.59 15.94
CA GLN A 421 -43.82 1.44 14.49
C GLN A 421 -42.42 1.12 13.89
N LEU A 422 -41.39 1.84 14.29
CA LEU A 422 -40.03 1.61 13.81
C LEU A 422 -39.57 0.19 14.15
N VAL A 423 -39.60 -0.19 15.42
CA VAL A 423 -39.03 -1.45 15.91
C VAL A 423 -39.84 -2.68 15.49
N HIS A 424 -41.19 -2.59 15.48
CA HIS A 424 -42.03 -3.77 15.26
C HIS A 424 -42.58 -3.91 13.82
N VAL A 425 -42.51 -2.84 13.01
CA VAL A 425 -43.02 -2.84 11.64
C VAL A 425 -41.91 -2.51 10.63
N LEU A 426 -41.31 -1.32 10.77
CA LEU A 426 -40.44 -0.82 9.71
C LEU A 426 -39.11 -1.57 9.66
N VAL A 427 -38.41 -1.74 10.80
CA VAL A 427 -37.13 -2.45 10.85
C VAL A 427 -37.22 -3.90 10.39
N PRO A 428 -38.21 -4.72 10.85
CA PRO A 428 -38.33 -6.08 10.37
C PRO A 428 -38.59 -6.18 8.86
N LEU A 429 -39.41 -5.26 8.31
CA LEU A 429 -39.71 -5.24 6.87
C LEU A 429 -38.56 -4.69 6.02
N ALA A 430 -37.77 -3.80 6.57
CA ALA A 430 -36.60 -3.24 5.90
C ALA A 430 -35.38 -4.17 5.92
N LEU A 431 -35.32 -5.11 6.87
CA LEU A 431 -34.16 -5.93 7.17
C LEU A 431 -33.51 -6.62 5.95
N PRO A 432 -34.28 -7.26 5.02
CA PRO A 432 -33.67 -7.88 3.84
C PRO A 432 -32.82 -6.89 3.01
N ASN A 433 -33.44 -5.76 2.66
CA ASN A 433 -32.75 -4.73 1.85
C ASN A 433 -31.59 -4.06 2.59
N VAL A 434 -31.72 -3.90 3.92
CA VAL A 434 -30.63 -3.39 4.76
C VAL A 434 -29.45 -4.37 4.77
N LEU A 435 -29.71 -5.67 4.93
CA LEU A 435 -28.68 -6.71 4.87
C LEU A 435 -27.98 -6.73 3.50
N THR A 436 -28.72 -6.58 2.41
CA THR A 436 -28.14 -6.45 1.06
C THR A 436 -27.18 -5.24 0.99
N GLY A 437 -27.56 -4.11 1.57
CA GLY A 437 -26.68 -2.92 1.62
C GLY A 437 -25.42 -3.12 2.43
N VAL A 438 -25.51 -3.80 3.57
CA VAL A 438 -24.36 -4.13 4.42
C VAL A 438 -23.45 -5.16 3.72
N LYS A 439 -24.04 -6.19 3.07
CA LYS A 439 -23.32 -7.16 2.24
C LYS A 439 -22.51 -6.46 1.13
N THR A 440 -23.17 -5.57 0.40
CA THR A 440 -22.49 -4.79 -0.67
C THR A 440 -21.35 -3.94 -0.11
N ALA A 441 -21.55 -3.27 1.03
CA ALA A 441 -20.50 -2.51 1.69
C ALA A 441 -19.33 -3.38 2.11
N ALA A 442 -19.60 -4.58 2.66
CA ALA A 442 -18.55 -5.53 3.06
C ALA A 442 -17.69 -5.98 1.88
N ILE A 443 -18.33 -6.38 0.76
CA ILE A 443 -17.61 -6.83 -0.45
C ILE A 443 -16.77 -5.69 -1.05
N ILE A 444 -17.33 -4.48 -1.15
CA ILE A 444 -16.58 -3.29 -1.60
C ILE A 444 -15.39 -3.03 -0.68
N SER A 445 -15.59 -3.09 0.64
CA SER A 445 -14.52 -2.86 1.61
C SER A 445 -13.39 -3.89 1.49
N ILE A 446 -13.69 -5.18 1.27
CA ILE A 446 -12.68 -6.22 1.04
C ILE A 446 -11.86 -5.90 -0.22
N GLY A 447 -12.50 -5.58 -1.34
CA GLY A 447 -11.78 -5.22 -2.55
C GLY A 447 -10.94 -3.94 -2.40
N THR A 448 -11.49 -2.92 -1.75
CA THR A 448 -10.80 -1.64 -1.57
C THR A 448 -9.66 -1.72 -0.54
N ALA A 449 -9.76 -2.61 0.45
CA ALA A 449 -8.72 -2.81 1.45
C ALA A 449 -7.40 -3.37 0.87
N THR A 450 -7.41 -3.97 -0.34
CA THR A 450 -6.15 -4.33 -1.02
C THR A 450 -5.33 -3.09 -1.38
N LEU A 451 -5.99 -1.96 -1.65
CA LEU A 451 -5.32 -0.70 -1.99
C LEU A 451 -4.73 0.00 -0.75
N ALA A 452 -5.15 -0.39 0.46
CA ALA A 452 -4.59 0.15 1.70
C ALA A 452 -3.11 -0.20 1.90
N ALA A 453 -2.61 -1.23 1.23
CA ALA A 453 -1.19 -1.58 1.20
C ALA A 453 -0.31 -0.46 0.61
N PHE A 454 -0.83 0.34 -0.35
CA PHE A 454 -0.10 1.47 -0.93
C PHE A 454 0.28 2.56 0.09
N ILE A 455 -0.41 2.61 1.21
CA ILE A 455 -0.14 3.56 2.32
C ILE A 455 0.39 2.85 3.57
N GLY A 456 0.94 1.64 3.42
CA GLY A 456 1.56 0.89 4.52
C GLY A 456 0.57 0.31 5.54
N ALA A 457 -0.71 0.15 5.20
CA ALA A 457 -1.69 -0.45 6.12
C ALA A 457 -1.62 -1.98 6.19
N GLY A 458 -0.80 -2.62 5.34
CA GLY A 458 -0.65 -4.07 5.28
C GLY A 458 -1.85 -4.79 4.66
N GLY A 459 -2.06 -6.04 5.06
CA GLY A 459 -3.15 -6.88 4.60
C GLY A 459 -2.85 -7.62 3.29
N LEU A 460 -3.86 -8.25 2.68
CA LEU A 460 -3.71 -9.05 1.45
C LEU A 460 -3.32 -8.23 0.22
N GLY A 461 -3.35 -6.90 0.31
CA GLY A 461 -2.83 -6.01 -0.72
C GLY A 461 -1.31 -5.97 -0.77
N GLU A 462 -0.63 -6.20 0.35
CA GLU A 462 0.84 -6.13 0.45
C GLU A 462 1.54 -7.07 -0.55
N PRO A 463 1.27 -8.39 -0.58
CA PRO A 463 1.89 -9.25 -1.58
C PRO A 463 1.48 -8.92 -3.02
N ILE A 464 0.29 -8.30 -3.24
CA ILE A 464 -0.13 -7.86 -4.58
C ILE A 464 0.74 -6.68 -5.04
N VAL A 465 0.90 -5.65 -4.19
CA VAL A 465 1.69 -4.46 -4.52
C VAL A 465 3.16 -4.80 -4.68
N THR A 466 3.69 -5.62 -3.77
CA THR A 466 5.08 -6.10 -3.85
C THR A 466 5.30 -6.95 -5.10
N GLY A 467 4.40 -7.89 -5.40
CA GLY A 467 4.52 -8.73 -6.59
C GLY A 467 4.39 -7.94 -7.90
N LEU A 468 3.60 -6.86 -7.91
CA LEU A 468 3.52 -5.96 -9.06
C LEU A 468 4.85 -5.21 -9.25
N ALA A 469 5.43 -4.67 -8.18
CA ALA A 469 6.71 -3.97 -8.21
C ALA A 469 7.89 -4.87 -8.63
N LEU A 470 7.84 -6.16 -8.23
CA LEU A 470 8.86 -7.15 -8.54
C LEU A 470 8.59 -7.94 -9.84
N ASN A 471 7.49 -7.65 -10.53
CA ASN A 471 6.99 -8.43 -11.67
C ASN A 471 6.88 -9.96 -11.35
N ASP A 472 6.50 -10.28 -10.10
CA ASP A 472 6.33 -11.65 -9.59
C ASP A 472 4.84 -12.03 -9.53
N THR A 473 4.39 -12.75 -10.56
CA THR A 473 3.00 -13.25 -10.64
C THR A 473 2.63 -14.17 -9.47
N SER A 474 3.57 -14.95 -8.94
CA SER A 474 3.33 -15.85 -7.80
C SER A 474 2.97 -15.06 -6.56
N LEU A 475 3.70 -13.97 -6.31
CA LEU A 475 3.46 -13.07 -5.19
C LEU A 475 2.12 -12.33 -5.33
N ILE A 476 1.78 -11.86 -6.53
CA ILE A 476 0.46 -11.27 -6.82
C ILE A 476 -0.66 -12.25 -6.48
N LEU A 477 -0.54 -13.50 -6.91
CA LEU A 477 -1.55 -14.53 -6.66
C LEU A 477 -1.68 -14.90 -5.18
N GLN A 478 -0.60 -14.82 -4.40
CA GLN A 478 -0.62 -15.03 -2.95
C GLN A 478 -1.52 -14.05 -2.20
N GLY A 479 -1.66 -12.82 -2.71
CA GLY A 479 -2.60 -11.84 -2.15
C GLY A 479 -4.00 -11.90 -2.80
N ALA A 480 -4.04 -11.99 -4.13
CA ALA A 480 -5.29 -11.90 -4.91
C ALA A 480 -6.25 -13.07 -4.65
N ILE A 481 -5.74 -14.31 -4.60
CA ILE A 481 -6.57 -15.50 -4.39
C ILE A 481 -7.24 -15.47 -2.99
N PRO A 482 -6.52 -15.25 -1.88
CA PRO A 482 -7.15 -15.13 -0.57
C PRO A 482 -8.12 -13.95 -0.45
N ALA A 483 -7.81 -12.80 -1.06
CA ALA A 483 -8.73 -11.65 -1.05
C ALA A 483 -10.05 -11.98 -1.77
N ALA A 484 -9.99 -12.61 -2.93
CA ALA A 484 -11.17 -13.11 -3.65
C ALA A 484 -11.91 -14.17 -2.82
N GLY A 485 -11.19 -15.09 -2.18
CA GLY A 485 -11.75 -16.09 -1.27
C GLY A 485 -12.52 -15.47 -0.11
N LEU A 486 -11.97 -14.41 0.52
CA LEU A 486 -12.66 -13.66 1.58
C LEU A 486 -13.94 -12.99 1.08
N ALA A 487 -13.93 -12.42 -0.12
CA ALA A 487 -15.14 -11.81 -0.70
C ALA A 487 -16.24 -12.85 -0.93
N ILE A 488 -15.91 -14.03 -1.49
CA ILE A 488 -16.83 -15.13 -1.68
C ILE A 488 -17.36 -15.66 -0.34
N LEU A 489 -16.46 -15.84 0.64
CA LEU A 489 -16.83 -16.31 1.97
C LEU A 489 -17.80 -15.34 2.65
N THR A 490 -17.56 -14.03 2.50
CA THR A 490 -18.43 -12.97 3.00
C THR A 490 -19.81 -13.03 2.35
N GLU A 491 -19.87 -13.23 1.03
CA GLU A 491 -21.14 -13.38 0.33
C GLU A 491 -21.96 -14.57 0.85
N LEU A 492 -21.32 -15.74 0.99
CA LEU A 492 -21.95 -16.93 1.55
C LEU A 492 -22.41 -16.73 3.00
N LEU A 493 -21.61 -16.05 3.81
CA LEU A 493 -21.95 -15.72 5.19
C LEU A 493 -23.22 -14.85 5.26
N PHE A 494 -23.30 -13.82 4.41
CA PHE A 494 -24.48 -12.96 4.36
C PHE A 494 -25.71 -13.70 3.84
N ASP A 495 -25.59 -14.64 2.90
CA ASP A 495 -26.70 -15.49 2.46
C ASP A 495 -27.24 -16.37 3.60
N VAL A 496 -26.34 -16.93 4.43
CA VAL A 496 -26.74 -17.69 5.63
C VAL A 496 -27.41 -16.77 6.65
N LEU A 497 -26.86 -15.57 6.88
CA LEU A 497 -27.43 -14.55 7.76
C LEU A 497 -28.82 -14.13 7.30
N GLU A 498 -29.00 -13.86 6.02
CA GLU A 498 -30.30 -13.49 5.45
C GLU A 498 -31.32 -14.59 5.65
N ARG A 499 -31.01 -15.84 5.33
CA ARG A 499 -31.89 -16.99 5.57
C ARG A 499 -32.23 -17.21 7.04
N SER A 500 -31.34 -16.86 7.97
CA SER A 500 -31.53 -17.03 9.42
C SER A 500 -32.35 -15.90 10.07
N LEU A 501 -32.17 -14.66 9.58
CA LEU A 501 -32.76 -13.45 10.15
C LEU A 501 -34.08 -13.04 9.46
N VAL A 502 -34.21 -13.34 8.18
CA VAL A 502 -35.39 -12.97 7.36
C VAL A 502 -36.38 -14.14 7.31
N LYS A 503 -37.66 -13.86 7.56
CA LYS A 503 -38.70 -14.88 7.51
C LYS A 503 -38.94 -15.33 6.07
N PRO A 504 -39.20 -16.64 5.79
CA PRO A 504 -39.34 -17.19 4.44
C PRO A 504 -40.35 -16.47 3.55
N HIS A 505 -41.44 -15.95 4.12
CA HIS A 505 -42.48 -15.23 3.36
C HIS A 505 -42.05 -13.83 2.89
N MET A 506 -40.93 -13.30 3.39
CA MET A 506 -40.34 -12.02 2.94
C MET A 506 -39.29 -12.24 1.85
N LEU A 507 -38.84 -13.46 1.62
CA LEU A 507 -37.88 -13.86 0.59
C LEU A 507 -38.55 -14.22 -0.75
N VAL A 508 -39.89 -14.38 -0.79
CA VAL A 508 -40.69 -14.84 -1.94
C VAL A 508 -40.78 -13.82 -3.10
N GLY A 509 -39.91 -12.82 -3.17
CA GLY A 509 -39.82 -11.90 -4.31
C GLY A 509 -38.50 -11.95 -5.08
N GLN A 510 -37.56 -12.76 -4.67
CA GLN A 510 -36.30 -12.96 -5.35
C GLN A 510 -36.34 -14.31 -6.09
N LEU A 511 -36.64 -14.26 -7.38
CA LEU A 511 -36.52 -15.44 -8.25
C LEU A 511 -35.05 -15.87 -8.29
N PRO A 512 -34.76 -17.19 -8.18
CA PRO A 512 -33.40 -17.67 -8.44
C PRO A 512 -33.09 -17.44 -9.92
N THR A 513 -32.07 -16.62 -10.17
CA THR A 513 -31.39 -16.53 -11.47
C THR A 513 -30.36 -17.62 -11.58
#